data_21edd0728e984ff95674b7dba083b5c8
#
_entry.id   21edd0728e984ff95674b7dba083b5c8
#
_cell.length_a   1.000
_cell.length_b   1.000
_cell.length_c   1.000
_cell.angle_alpha   90.00
_cell.angle_beta   90.00
_cell.angle_gamma   90.00
#
_symmetry.space_group_name_H-M   'P 1'
#
loop_
_entity.id
_entity.type
_entity.pdbx_description
1 polymer ?
#
loop_
_entity_poly.entity_id
_entity_poly.type
_entity_poly.pdbx_seq_one_letter_code
_entity_poly.pdbx_strand_id
1 'polypeptide(L)'
;MSKISRDILSDITVHMKYAKYIPEKNRRETWEELVTRNMKMHIERYPKLKTEIENVYKYVYDKKILPSMRSLQFAGKPIKVSPNRLYNCSYLPVDDIEAFNEIMFLLLSGC
;
A
#
# COMPACT_ATOMS: atom_id res chain seq x y z
N MET A 1 -1.51 22.45 16.70
CA MET A 1 -1.80 22.48 15.27
C MET A 1 -3.31 22.45 15.05
N SER A 2 -3.84 23.33 14.22
CA SER A 2 -5.27 23.35 13.93
C SER A 2 -5.69 22.15 13.06
N LYS A 3 -6.97 21.83 13.08
CA LYS A 3 -7.52 20.75 12.23
C LYS A 3 -7.24 21.01 10.75
N ILE A 4 -7.41 22.26 10.31
CA ILE A 4 -7.17 22.67 8.92
C ILE A 4 -5.72 22.42 8.52
N SER A 5 -4.75 22.78 9.37
CA SER A 5 -3.32 22.54 9.10
C SER A 5 -3.00 21.06 9.02
N ARG A 6 -3.59 20.24 9.87
CA ARG A 6 -3.40 18.77 9.84
C ARG A 6 -3.97 18.15 8.57
N ASP A 7 -5.16 18.61 8.14
CA ASP A 7 -5.80 18.11 6.94
C ASP A 7 -4.98 18.46 5.70
N ILE A 8 -4.48 19.68 5.62
CA ILE A 8 -3.62 20.12 4.50
C ILE A 8 -2.33 19.30 4.48
N LEU A 9 -1.68 19.10 5.62
CA LEU A 9 -0.45 18.31 5.70
C LEU A 9 -0.69 16.86 5.31
N SER A 10 -1.80 16.28 5.75
CA SER A 10 -2.19 14.91 5.39
C SER A 10 -2.37 14.78 3.88
N ASP A 11 -3.08 15.70 3.25
CA ASP A 11 -3.33 15.68 1.81
C ASP A 11 -2.04 15.84 1.01
N ILE A 12 -1.15 16.73 1.44
CA ILE A 12 0.16 16.92 0.80
C ILE A 12 0.99 15.64 0.90
N THR A 13 1.03 15.00 2.07
CA THR A 13 1.79 13.77 2.28
C THR A 13 1.29 12.64 1.39
N VAL A 14 -0.02 12.44 1.32
CA VAL A 14 -0.63 11.42 0.45
C VAL A 14 -0.29 11.71 -1.01
N HIS A 15 -0.45 12.95 -1.44
CA HIS A 15 -0.20 13.35 -2.83
C HIS A 15 1.26 13.12 -3.25
N MET A 16 2.21 13.49 -2.40
CA MET A 16 3.64 13.42 -2.73
C MET A 16 4.23 12.02 -2.66
N LYS A 17 3.78 11.21 -1.69
CA LYS A 17 4.45 9.93 -1.37
C LYS A 17 3.70 8.70 -1.84
N TYR A 18 2.39 8.71 -1.81
CA TYR A 18 1.60 7.49 -2.00
C TYR A 18 0.74 7.48 -3.25
N ALA A 19 0.26 8.64 -3.69
CA ALA A 19 -0.57 8.74 -4.88
C ALA A 19 0.25 8.53 -6.16
N LYS A 20 -0.29 7.74 -7.08
CA LYS A 20 0.33 7.53 -8.40
C LYS A 20 -0.10 8.62 -9.36
N TYR A 21 0.79 8.93 -10.32
CA TYR A 21 0.47 9.84 -11.41
C TYR A 21 -0.44 9.15 -12.42
N ILE A 22 -1.50 9.85 -12.82
CA ILE A 22 -2.45 9.36 -13.84
C ILE A 22 -2.23 10.20 -15.11
N PRO A 23 -1.57 9.65 -16.15
CA PRO A 23 -1.29 10.42 -17.38
C PRO A 23 -2.55 10.92 -18.09
N GLU A 24 -3.63 10.13 -18.05
CA GLU A 24 -4.89 10.47 -18.71
C GLU A 24 -5.54 11.72 -18.13
N LYS A 25 -5.40 11.92 -16.82
CA LYS A 25 -5.95 13.07 -16.11
C LYS A 25 -4.94 14.18 -15.87
N ASN A 26 -3.67 13.93 -16.23
CA ASN A 26 -2.56 14.87 -16.06
C ASN A 26 -2.36 15.32 -14.60
N ARG A 27 -2.63 14.44 -13.64
CA ARG A 27 -2.48 14.69 -12.20
C ARG A 27 -2.23 13.39 -11.44
N ARG A 28 -1.87 13.52 -10.17
CA ARG A 28 -1.77 12.37 -9.27
C ARG A 28 -3.14 11.98 -8.74
N GLU A 29 -3.24 10.77 -8.19
CA GLU A 29 -4.46 10.25 -7.58
C GLU A 29 -4.90 11.10 -6.39
N THR A 30 -6.22 11.20 -6.19
CA THR A 30 -6.80 11.71 -4.94
C THR A 30 -6.80 10.59 -3.90
N TRP A 31 -7.12 10.95 -2.62
CA TRP A 31 -7.26 9.96 -1.56
C TRP A 31 -8.26 8.86 -1.93
N GLU A 32 -9.41 9.25 -2.45
CA GLU A 32 -10.45 8.31 -2.85
C GLU A 32 -9.98 7.35 -3.94
N GLU A 33 -9.29 7.84 -4.94
CA GLU A 33 -8.75 7.03 -6.02
C GLU A 33 -7.67 6.07 -5.50
N LEU A 34 -6.81 6.52 -4.62
CA LEU A 34 -5.75 5.73 -3.99
C LEU A 34 -6.34 4.58 -3.18
N VAL A 35 -7.31 4.87 -2.32
CA VAL A 35 -8.01 3.87 -1.50
C VAL A 35 -8.76 2.88 -2.39
N THR A 36 -9.40 3.35 -3.44
CA THR A 36 -10.12 2.49 -4.39
C THR A 36 -9.16 1.53 -5.09
N ARG A 37 -7.98 1.97 -5.47
CA ARG A 37 -6.97 1.11 -6.08
C ARG A 37 -6.55 -0.02 -5.12
N ASN A 38 -6.34 0.30 -3.86
CA ASN A 38 -6.00 -0.69 -2.84
C ASN A 38 -7.15 -1.68 -2.61
N MET A 39 -8.37 -1.18 -2.50
CA MET A 39 -9.57 -2.00 -2.34
C MET A 39 -9.77 -2.96 -3.52
N LYS A 40 -9.64 -2.47 -4.74
CA LYS A 40 -9.79 -3.29 -5.95
C LYS A 40 -8.77 -4.42 -6.00
N MET A 41 -7.54 -4.16 -5.56
CA MET A 41 -6.51 -5.19 -5.51
C MET A 41 -6.94 -6.35 -4.59
N HIS A 42 -7.48 -6.04 -3.42
CA HIS A 42 -7.96 -7.06 -2.49
C HIS A 42 -9.20 -7.81 -3.01
N ILE A 43 -10.12 -7.10 -3.62
CA ILE A 43 -11.33 -7.71 -4.21
C ILE A 43 -10.96 -8.67 -5.34
N GLU A 44 -10.00 -8.29 -6.17
CA GLU A 44 -9.54 -9.13 -7.28
C GLU A 44 -8.93 -10.43 -6.77
N ARG A 45 -8.19 -10.37 -5.67
CA ARG A 45 -7.58 -11.55 -5.07
C ARG A 45 -8.57 -12.41 -4.29
N TYR A 46 -9.55 -11.79 -3.64
CA TYR A 46 -10.54 -12.44 -2.79
C TYR A 46 -11.97 -12.04 -3.18
N PRO A 47 -12.46 -12.47 -4.37
CA PRO A 47 -13.78 -12.06 -4.84
C PRO A 47 -14.93 -12.45 -3.92
N LYS A 48 -14.79 -13.56 -3.18
CA LYS A 48 -15.80 -14.04 -2.25
C LYS A 48 -16.01 -13.11 -1.06
N LEU A 49 -15.02 -12.29 -0.73
CA LEU A 49 -15.08 -11.36 0.39
C LEU A 49 -15.41 -9.92 -0.03
N LYS A 50 -15.85 -9.72 -1.27
CA LYS A 50 -16.10 -8.39 -1.84
C LYS A 50 -16.94 -7.51 -0.92
N THR A 51 -18.08 -8.01 -0.43
CA THR A 51 -18.99 -7.24 0.41
C THR A 51 -18.31 -6.81 1.73
N GLU A 52 -17.58 -7.74 2.37
CA GLU A 52 -16.86 -7.43 3.61
C GLU A 52 -15.77 -6.41 3.38
N ILE A 53 -15.01 -6.54 2.29
CA ILE A 53 -13.95 -5.60 1.92
C ILE A 53 -14.54 -4.21 1.69
N GLU A 54 -15.62 -4.10 0.96
CA GLU A 54 -16.29 -2.82 0.72
C GLU A 54 -16.76 -2.16 2.02
N ASN A 55 -17.32 -2.94 2.94
CA ASN A 55 -17.77 -2.43 4.23
C ASN A 55 -16.61 -1.89 5.08
N VAL A 56 -15.51 -2.61 5.12
CA VAL A 56 -14.31 -2.17 5.87
C VAL A 56 -13.70 -0.93 5.22
N TYR A 57 -13.66 -0.86 3.91
CA TYR A 57 -13.06 0.29 3.21
C TYR A 57 -13.86 1.58 3.35
N LYS A 58 -15.13 1.53 3.73
CA LYS A 58 -15.86 2.75 4.12
C LYS A 58 -15.15 3.48 5.27
N TYR A 59 -14.63 2.73 6.24
CA TYR A 59 -13.86 3.30 7.35
C TYR A 59 -12.50 3.85 6.88
N VAL A 60 -11.90 3.23 5.87
CA VAL A 60 -10.65 3.70 5.29
C VAL A 60 -10.86 5.03 4.54
N TYR A 61 -11.94 5.15 3.76
CA TYR A 61 -12.28 6.41 3.09
C TYR A 61 -12.46 7.54 4.08
N ASP A 62 -13.05 7.27 5.24
CA ASP A 62 -13.26 8.25 6.30
C ASP A 62 -12.00 8.47 7.16
N LYS A 63 -10.90 7.79 6.86
CA LYS A 63 -9.63 7.85 7.61
C LYS A 63 -9.77 7.45 9.09
N LYS A 64 -10.75 6.62 9.42
CA LYS A 64 -10.92 6.06 10.77
C LYS A 64 -9.97 4.92 11.04
N ILE A 65 -9.64 4.15 10.01
CA ILE A 65 -8.60 3.13 10.01
C ILE A 65 -7.75 3.30 8.77
N LEU A 66 -6.50 2.87 8.85
CA LEU A 66 -5.58 2.98 7.72
C LEU A 66 -4.99 1.61 7.41
N PRO A 67 -4.91 1.23 6.12
CA PRO A 67 -4.12 0.07 5.72
C PRO A 67 -2.64 0.41 5.81
N SER A 68 -1.79 -0.58 5.58
CA SER A 68 -0.36 -0.33 5.46
C SER A 68 -0.08 0.73 4.40
N MET A 69 0.73 1.72 4.71
CA MET A 69 1.12 2.76 3.75
C MET A 69 1.87 2.17 2.56
N ARG A 70 2.64 1.12 2.78
CA ARG A 70 3.31 0.37 1.72
C ARG A 70 2.30 -0.28 0.78
N SER A 71 1.22 -0.84 1.33
CA SER A 71 0.12 -1.39 0.55
C SER A 71 -0.57 -0.31 -0.29
N LEU A 72 -0.79 0.87 0.27
CA LEU A 72 -1.36 1.99 -0.49
C LEU A 72 -0.45 2.45 -1.62
N GLN A 73 0.85 2.55 -1.35
CA GLN A 73 1.83 3.03 -2.32
C GLN A 73 1.99 2.10 -3.51
N PHE A 74 2.03 0.79 -3.26
CA PHE A 74 2.34 -0.20 -4.29
C PHE A 74 1.15 -1.07 -4.72
N ALA A 75 -0.08 -0.74 -4.28
CA ALA A 75 -1.25 -1.52 -4.65
C ALA A 75 -1.42 -1.64 -6.17
N GLY A 76 -1.79 -2.84 -6.60
CA GLY A 76 -1.97 -3.18 -8.01
C GLY A 76 -0.80 -3.98 -8.56
N LYS A 77 -0.32 -3.63 -9.74
CA LYS A 77 0.70 -4.41 -10.45
C LYS A 77 1.99 -4.66 -9.66
N PRO A 78 2.59 -3.66 -8.96
CA PRO A 78 3.82 -3.92 -8.21
C PRO A 78 3.70 -5.03 -7.17
N ILE A 79 2.58 -5.08 -6.43
CA ILE A 79 2.34 -6.10 -5.43
C ILE A 79 2.02 -7.45 -6.08
N LYS A 80 1.28 -7.46 -7.18
CA LYS A 80 0.97 -8.70 -7.91
C LYS A 80 2.24 -9.36 -8.44
N VAL A 81 3.17 -8.58 -8.94
CA VAL A 81 4.44 -9.08 -9.48
C VAL A 81 5.37 -9.53 -8.37
N SER A 82 5.48 -8.75 -7.29
CA SER A 82 6.37 -9.05 -6.18
C SER A 82 5.72 -8.68 -4.85
N PRO A 83 4.96 -9.59 -4.21
CA PRO A 83 4.31 -9.34 -2.92
C PRO A 83 5.28 -8.94 -1.81
N ASN A 84 6.55 -9.31 -1.92
CA ASN A 84 7.58 -8.98 -0.93
C ASN A 84 7.77 -7.47 -0.76
N ARG A 85 7.34 -6.66 -1.71
CA ARG A 85 7.40 -5.20 -1.64
C ARG A 85 6.53 -4.60 -0.53
N LEU A 86 5.61 -5.37 0.02
CA LEU A 86 4.81 -4.96 1.18
C LEU A 86 5.64 -4.82 2.45
N TYR A 87 6.76 -5.52 2.54
CA TYR A 87 7.57 -5.57 3.74
C TYR A 87 8.70 -4.55 3.66
N ASN A 88 8.91 -3.83 4.76
CA ASN A 88 10.01 -2.86 4.88
C ASN A 88 11.32 -3.54 5.25
N CYS A 89 11.24 -4.58 6.08
CA CYS A 89 12.40 -5.25 6.66
C CYS A 89 12.23 -6.75 6.54
N SER A 90 13.36 -7.44 6.49
CA SER A 90 13.40 -8.90 6.57
C SER A 90 14.32 -9.33 7.71
N TYR A 91 13.98 -10.45 8.30
CA TYR A 91 14.73 -11.03 9.40
C TYR A 91 14.88 -12.54 9.18
N LEU A 92 16.05 -13.04 9.53
CA LEU A 92 16.34 -14.47 9.43
C LEU A 92 17.42 -14.81 10.46
N PRO A 93 17.25 -15.88 11.28
CA PRO A 93 18.31 -16.34 12.15
C PRO A 93 19.45 -16.92 11.33
N VAL A 94 20.69 -16.58 11.68
CA VAL A 94 21.88 -17.08 11.01
C VAL A 94 22.34 -18.35 11.73
N ASP A 95 21.73 -19.47 11.37
CA ASP A 95 22.01 -20.77 11.98
C ASP A 95 22.70 -21.75 11.00
N ASP A 96 22.80 -21.39 9.72
CA ASP A 96 23.61 -22.11 8.73
C ASP A 96 24.08 -21.16 7.62
N ILE A 97 24.89 -21.68 6.68
CA ILE A 97 25.44 -20.87 5.59
C ILE A 97 24.37 -20.42 4.59
N GLU A 98 23.34 -21.22 4.40
CA GLU A 98 22.25 -20.91 3.48
C GLU A 98 21.45 -19.66 3.91
N ALA A 99 21.51 -19.29 5.20
CA ALA A 99 20.86 -18.09 5.70
C ALA A 99 21.29 -16.84 4.94
N PHE A 100 22.55 -16.73 4.54
CA PHE A 100 23.04 -15.59 3.78
C PHE A 100 22.42 -15.50 2.39
N ASN A 101 22.23 -16.62 1.72
CA ASN A 101 21.57 -16.67 0.41
C ASN A 101 20.08 -16.31 0.53
N GLU A 102 19.42 -16.82 1.56
CA GLU A 102 18.00 -16.55 1.82
C GLU A 102 17.75 -15.07 2.10
N ILE A 103 18.54 -14.45 2.95
CA ILE A 103 18.38 -13.04 3.28
C ILE A 103 18.69 -12.14 2.07
N MET A 104 19.69 -12.50 1.28
CA MET A 104 20.01 -11.80 0.04
C MET A 104 18.85 -11.86 -0.94
N PHE A 105 18.22 -13.02 -1.09
CA PHE A 105 17.04 -13.18 -1.94
C PHE A 105 15.91 -12.25 -1.49
N LEU A 106 15.61 -12.21 -0.18
CA LEU A 106 14.56 -11.35 0.35
C LEU A 106 14.86 -9.87 0.10
N LEU A 107 16.09 -9.44 0.32
CA LEU A 107 16.48 -8.05 0.09
C LEU A 107 16.40 -7.66 -1.40
N LEU A 108 16.83 -8.53 -2.29
CA LEU A 108 16.77 -8.28 -3.73
C LEU A 108 15.35 -8.31 -4.27
N SER A 109 14.44 -9.03 -3.63
CA SER A 109 13.03 -9.09 -4.05
C SER A 109 12.19 -7.90 -3.57
N GLY A 110 12.76 -7.00 -2.80
CA GLY A 110 12.12 -5.74 -2.45
C GLY A 110 11.77 -5.53 -0.98
N CYS A 111 12.20 -6.44 -0.12
CA CYS A 111 12.03 -6.24 1.33
C CYS A 111 13.01 -5.21 1.88
#